data_d0d414e90e50678c33b66b1c3af12815
#
_entry.id   d0d414e90e50678c33b66b1c3af12815
#
_cell.length_a   1.000
_cell.length_b   1.000
_cell.length_c   1.000
_cell.angle_alpha   90.00
_cell.angle_beta   90.00
_cell.angle_gamma   90.00
#
_symmetry.space_group_name_H-M   'P 1'
#
loop_
_entity.id
_entity.type
_entity.pdbx_description
1 polymer ?
#
loop_
_entity_poly.entity_id
_entity_poly.type
_entity_poly.pdbx_seq_one_letter_code
_entity_poly.pdbx_strand_id
1 'polypeptide(L)'
;DMPDEAFQLIEWFGTKDMQQKQADLGVTMAAYEGMSDGWVNSVDCFNLQPYMDAMDNIVFRPHTNATLAWWNPMCEELKKPWNDEESMDDACKNIVTIMNDAIAEESY
;
A
#
# COMPACT_ATOMS: atom_id res chain seq x y z
N ASP A 1 -24.75 17.29 6.75
CA ASP A 1 -23.40 17.37 6.20
C ASP A 1 -22.57 18.29 7.08
N MET A 2 -21.37 17.87 7.46
CA MET A 2 -20.45 18.56 8.39
C MET A 2 -19.07 18.62 7.74
N PRO A 3 -18.89 19.43 6.70
CA PRO A 3 -17.64 19.48 5.92
C PRO A 3 -16.47 20.03 6.73
N ASP A 4 -16.70 20.99 7.60
CA ASP A 4 -15.65 21.62 8.40
C ASP A 4 -15.12 20.64 9.47
N GLU A 5 -16.00 19.89 10.10
CA GLU A 5 -15.63 18.86 11.07
C GLU A 5 -14.92 17.68 10.38
N ALA A 6 -15.37 17.30 9.19
CA ALA A 6 -14.69 16.29 8.40
C ALA A 6 -13.28 16.75 7.98
N PHE A 7 -13.11 18.00 7.62
CA PHE A 7 -11.81 18.58 7.29
C PHE A 7 -10.88 18.61 8.51
N GLN A 8 -11.39 19.03 9.68
CA GLN A 8 -10.62 19.00 10.93
C GLN A 8 -10.12 17.58 11.28
N LEU A 9 -10.95 16.57 11.03
CA LEU A 9 -10.53 15.17 11.22
C LEU A 9 -9.37 14.79 10.28
N ILE A 10 -9.45 15.19 9.01
CA ILE A 10 -8.39 14.95 8.01
C ILE A 10 -7.10 15.67 8.43
N GLU A 11 -7.18 16.94 8.83
CA GLU A 11 -6.03 17.70 9.34
C GLU A 11 -5.40 17.00 10.55
N TRP A 12 -6.23 16.53 11.49
CA TRP A 12 -5.73 15.84 12.68
C TRP A 12 -4.97 14.55 12.33
N PHE A 13 -5.44 13.76 11.35
CA PHE A 13 -4.71 12.57 10.86
C PHE A 13 -3.35 12.93 10.26
N GLY A 14 -3.19 14.13 9.73
CA GLY A 14 -1.93 14.66 9.20
C GLY A 14 -0.99 15.22 10.27
N THR A 15 -1.40 15.31 11.54
CA THR A 15 -0.52 15.84 12.60
C THR A 15 0.56 14.84 13.01
N LYS A 16 1.72 15.36 13.49
CA LYS A 16 2.80 14.54 14.01
C LYS A 16 2.35 13.64 15.16
N ASP A 17 1.53 14.19 16.07
CA ASP A 17 1.02 13.44 17.22
C ASP A 17 0.19 12.23 16.81
N MET A 18 -0.67 12.38 15.79
CA MET A 18 -1.47 11.27 15.29
C MET A 18 -0.64 10.26 14.52
N GLN A 19 0.30 10.72 13.71
CA GLN A 19 1.24 9.86 12.98
C GLN A 19 2.10 9.03 13.95
N GLN A 20 2.58 9.64 15.03
CA GLN A 20 3.30 8.92 16.07
C GLN A 20 2.43 7.86 16.76
N LYS A 21 1.19 8.20 17.10
CA LYS A 21 0.25 7.23 17.69
C LYS A 21 -0.03 6.04 16.79
N GLN A 22 -0.18 6.28 15.48
CA GLN A 22 -0.38 5.19 14.51
C GLN A 22 0.85 4.27 14.43
N ALA A 23 2.04 4.85 14.44
CA ALA A 23 3.29 4.10 14.44
C ALA A 23 3.45 3.28 15.75
N ASP A 24 3.24 3.89 16.90
CA ASP A 24 3.35 3.23 18.21
C ASP A 24 2.34 2.09 18.40
N LEU A 25 1.17 2.20 17.78
CA LEU A 25 0.15 1.15 17.76
C LEU A 25 0.38 0.07 16.68
N GLY A 26 1.44 0.20 15.88
CA GLY A 26 1.74 -0.75 14.81
C GLY A 26 0.80 -0.68 13.60
N VAL A 27 -0.02 0.37 13.49
CA VAL A 27 -1.02 0.47 12.41
C VAL A 27 -0.34 0.72 11.06
N THR A 28 0.61 1.65 11.02
CA THR A 28 1.35 2.02 9.81
C THR A 28 2.65 2.74 10.15
N MET A 29 3.58 2.75 9.21
CA MET A 29 4.75 3.64 9.28
C MET A 29 4.29 5.10 9.27
N ALA A 30 4.96 5.95 10.05
CA ALA A 30 4.71 7.37 10.01
C ALA A 30 5.19 7.99 8.69
N ALA A 31 4.46 8.99 8.20
CA ALA A 31 4.86 9.76 7.03
C ALA A 31 5.98 10.78 7.34
N TYR A 32 6.20 11.09 8.60
CA TYR A 32 7.28 11.96 9.05
C TYR A 32 8.57 11.18 9.27
N GLU A 33 9.67 11.70 8.73
CA GLU A 33 11.00 11.13 8.90
C GLU A 33 11.36 10.99 10.38
N GLY A 34 11.96 9.85 10.75
CA GLY A 34 12.41 9.54 12.09
C GLY A 34 11.31 9.20 13.11
N MET A 35 10.05 9.04 12.67
CA MET A 35 8.92 8.74 13.57
C MET A 35 8.39 7.30 13.45
N SER A 36 9.10 6.43 12.74
CA SER A 36 8.65 5.04 12.51
C SER A 36 9.20 4.02 13.52
N ASP A 37 9.99 4.42 14.48
CA ASP A 37 10.56 3.51 15.48
C ASP A 37 9.49 2.75 16.27
N GLY A 38 8.38 3.42 16.60
CA GLY A 38 7.23 2.78 17.24
C GLY A 38 6.65 1.65 16.42
N TRP A 39 6.52 1.85 15.09
CA TRP A 39 6.05 0.83 14.18
C TRP A 39 7.03 -0.35 14.05
N VAL A 40 8.33 -0.06 13.92
CA VAL A 40 9.39 -1.08 13.84
C VAL A 40 9.36 -2.00 15.06
N ASN A 41 9.10 -1.44 16.24
CA ASN A 41 9.10 -2.14 17.52
C ASN A 41 7.69 -2.60 17.97
N SER A 42 6.68 -2.47 17.12
CA SER A 42 5.27 -2.76 17.47
C SER A 42 4.97 -4.24 17.59
N VAL A 43 5.78 -5.12 17.01
CA VAL A 43 5.60 -6.58 17.03
C VAL A 43 6.91 -7.29 17.34
N ASP A 44 6.85 -8.32 18.17
CA ASP A 44 8.03 -9.11 18.57
C ASP A 44 8.30 -10.29 17.62
N CYS A 45 7.30 -10.72 16.86
CA CYS A 45 7.38 -11.92 16.01
C CYS A 45 7.99 -11.65 14.63
N PHE A 46 8.15 -10.39 14.22
CA PHE A 46 8.73 -9.97 12.96
C PHE A 46 9.80 -8.90 13.17
N ASN A 47 10.86 -8.99 12.38
CA ASN A 47 11.81 -7.88 12.25
C ASN A 47 11.31 -6.95 11.15
N LEU A 48 10.81 -5.77 11.51
CA LEU A 48 10.29 -4.76 10.57
C LEU A 48 11.37 -3.78 10.09
N GLN A 49 12.58 -3.80 10.66
CA GLN A 49 13.68 -2.91 10.26
C GLN A 49 14.01 -2.97 8.75
N PRO A 50 14.02 -4.14 8.08
CA PRO A 50 14.30 -4.19 6.64
C PRO A 50 13.37 -3.33 5.77
N TYR A 51 12.15 -3.05 6.21
CA TYR A 51 11.25 -2.14 5.50
C TYR A 51 11.73 -0.70 5.56
N MET A 52 12.30 -0.29 6.71
CA MET A 52 12.91 1.04 6.84
C MET A 52 14.20 1.15 6.03
N ASP A 53 15.04 0.12 6.06
CA ASP A 53 16.30 0.07 5.32
C ASP A 53 16.08 0.08 3.79
N ALA A 54 14.91 -0.38 3.33
CA ALA A 54 14.54 -0.38 1.93
C ALA A 54 13.99 0.96 1.42
N MET A 55 13.74 1.94 2.30
CA MET A 55 13.09 3.21 1.92
C MET A 55 13.85 3.98 0.83
N ASP A 56 15.18 3.90 0.81
CA ASP A 56 16.01 4.55 -0.21
C ASP A 56 15.92 3.87 -1.59
N ASN A 57 15.37 2.66 -1.65
CA ASN A 57 15.30 1.84 -2.85
C ASN A 57 13.87 1.50 -3.27
N ILE A 58 12.87 2.21 -2.75
CA ILE A 58 11.47 1.96 -3.09
C ILE A 58 11.18 2.30 -4.56
N VAL A 59 10.39 1.44 -5.18
CA VAL A 59 9.79 1.70 -6.48
C VAL A 59 8.30 1.97 -6.26
N PHE A 60 7.85 3.13 -6.71
CA PHE A 60 6.43 3.47 -6.59
C PHE A 60 5.59 2.54 -7.47
N ARG A 61 4.49 2.09 -6.89
CA ARG A 61 3.49 1.35 -7.63
C ARG A 61 2.97 2.23 -8.79
N PRO A 62 2.85 1.69 -10.01
CA PRO A 62 2.16 2.38 -11.08
C PRO A 62 0.75 2.80 -10.63
N HIS A 63 0.32 3.96 -11.05
CA HIS A 63 -1.05 4.42 -10.84
C HIS A 63 -1.58 5.08 -12.12
N THR A 64 -2.86 4.90 -12.36
CA THR A 64 -3.59 5.43 -13.50
C THR A 64 -4.91 6.00 -13.00
N ASN A 65 -5.68 6.65 -13.86
CA ASN A 65 -7.00 7.17 -13.50
C ASN A 65 -7.95 6.03 -13.06
N ALA A 66 -7.79 4.84 -13.63
CA ALA A 66 -8.57 3.65 -13.31
C ALA A 66 -7.75 2.62 -12.51
N THR A 67 -6.89 3.05 -11.59
CA THR A 67 -6.00 2.14 -10.82
C THR A 67 -6.73 0.95 -10.22
N LEU A 68 -7.94 1.11 -9.70
CA LEU A 68 -8.70 0.01 -9.11
C LEU A 68 -9.20 -1.01 -10.13
N ALA A 69 -9.35 -0.62 -11.40
CA ALA A 69 -9.80 -1.52 -12.46
C ALA A 69 -8.80 -2.65 -12.73
N TRP A 70 -7.50 -2.39 -12.57
CA TRP A 70 -6.46 -3.41 -12.73
C TRP A 70 -5.92 -3.92 -11.40
N TRP A 71 -5.93 -3.11 -10.33
CA TRP A 71 -5.36 -3.48 -9.03
C TRP A 71 -6.07 -4.67 -8.39
N ASN A 72 -7.40 -4.62 -8.34
CA ASN A 72 -8.18 -5.69 -7.72
C ASN A 72 -8.04 -7.02 -8.49
N PRO A 73 -8.22 -7.07 -9.82
CA PRO A 73 -7.97 -8.29 -10.58
C PRO A 73 -6.53 -8.81 -10.47
N MET A 74 -5.53 -7.93 -10.45
CA MET A 74 -4.13 -8.30 -10.23
C MET A 74 -3.93 -8.98 -8.87
N CYS A 75 -4.54 -8.45 -7.80
CA CYS A 75 -4.45 -9.06 -6.47
C CYS A 75 -5.11 -10.45 -6.43
N GLU A 76 -6.23 -10.64 -7.13
CA GLU A 76 -6.86 -11.96 -7.24
C GLU A 76 -5.98 -12.94 -8.03
N GLU A 77 -5.37 -12.49 -9.11
CA GLU A 77 -4.45 -13.31 -9.91
C GLU A 77 -3.23 -13.76 -9.08
N LEU A 78 -2.65 -12.87 -8.27
CA LEU A 78 -1.53 -13.19 -7.39
C LEU A 78 -1.86 -14.22 -6.31
N LYS A 79 -3.12 -14.43 -5.96
CA LYS A 79 -3.51 -15.46 -4.98
C LYS A 79 -3.37 -16.88 -5.52
N LYS A 80 -3.54 -17.06 -6.83
CA LYS A 80 -3.55 -18.39 -7.47
C LYS A 80 -2.25 -19.17 -7.27
N PRO A 81 -1.04 -18.59 -7.47
CA PRO A 81 0.21 -19.29 -7.17
C PRO A 81 0.36 -19.70 -5.71
N TRP A 82 -0.17 -18.90 -4.77
CA TRP A 82 -0.16 -19.24 -3.34
C TRP A 82 -1.07 -20.41 -2.99
N ASN A 83 -2.09 -20.63 -3.81
CA ASN A 83 -3.04 -21.75 -3.67
C ASN A 83 -2.67 -22.96 -4.53
N ASP A 84 -1.48 -22.99 -5.16
CA ASP A 84 -1.04 -24.02 -6.10
C ASP A 84 -1.98 -24.22 -7.32
N GLU A 85 -2.71 -23.16 -7.72
CA GLU A 85 -3.65 -23.19 -8.84
C GLU A 85 -2.97 -22.94 -10.19
N GLU A 86 -1.86 -22.20 -10.20
CA GLU A 86 -1.03 -21.95 -11.39
C GLU A 86 0.42 -21.60 -11.01
N SER A 87 1.31 -21.49 -12.02
CA SER A 87 2.68 -21.05 -11.80
C SER A 87 2.77 -19.53 -11.56
N MET A 88 3.76 -19.07 -10.79
CA MET A 88 4.04 -17.64 -10.61
C MET A 88 4.35 -16.95 -11.96
N ASP A 89 5.01 -17.67 -12.88
CA ASP A 89 5.37 -17.15 -14.20
C ASP A 89 4.12 -16.87 -15.06
N ASP A 90 3.13 -17.76 -15.00
CA ASP A 90 1.87 -17.58 -15.71
C ASP A 90 1.01 -16.49 -15.07
N ALA A 91 0.93 -16.43 -13.74
CA ALA A 91 0.27 -15.35 -13.04
C ALA A 91 0.86 -13.97 -13.42
N CYS A 92 2.18 -13.84 -13.48
CA CYS A 92 2.82 -12.60 -13.90
C CYS A 92 2.46 -12.20 -15.34
N LYS A 93 2.37 -13.16 -16.28
CA LYS A 93 1.93 -12.90 -17.66
C LYS A 93 0.47 -12.44 -17.72
N ASN A 94 -0.39 -13.10 -16.95
CA ASN A 94 -1.81 -12.76 -16.86
C ASN A 94 -1.99 -11.34 -16.27
N ILE A 95 -1.23 -10.99 -15.24
CA ILE A 95 -1.24 -9.66 -14.63
C ILE A 95 -0.87 -8.57 -15.64
N VAL A 96 0.18 -8.80 -16.46
CA VAL A 96 0.56 -7.84 -17.50
C VAL A 96 -0.58 -7.61 -18.48
N THR A 97 -1.30 -8.67 -18.86
CA THR A 97 -2.49 -8.56 -19.74
C THR A 97 -3.60 -7.78 -19.07
N ILE A 98 -3.97 -8.13 -17.84
CA ILE A 98 -4.99 -7.44 -17.04
C ILE A 98 -4.71 -5.94 -16.92
N MET A 99 -3.45 -5.58 -16.63
CA MET A 99 -3.06 -4.17 -16.50
C MET A 99 -3.14 -3.43 -17.83
N ASN A 100 -2.64 -4.02 -18.91
CA ASN A 100 -2.62 -3.39 -20.22
C ASN A 100 -4.06 -3.18 -20.76
N ASP A 101 -4.93 -4.16 -20.57
CA ASP A 101 -6.32 -4.08 -21.03
C ASP A 101 -7.07 -2.97 -20.24
N ALA A 102 -6.93 -2.93 -18.94
CA ALA A 102 -7.55 -1.89 -18.12
C ALA A 102 -7.03 -0.47 -18.44
N ILE A 103 -5.74 -0.33 -18.72
CA ILE A 103 -5.14 0.95 -19.12
C ILE A 103 -5.62 1.37 -20.52
N ALA A 104 -5.78 0.42 -21.44
CA ALA A 104 -6.27 0.71 -22.80
C ALA A 104 -7.74 1.17 -22.82
N GLU A 105 -8.53 0.78 -21.83
CA GLU A 105 -9.94 1.20 -21.68
C GLU A 105 -10.08 2.56 -20.97
N GLU A 106 -9.01 3.13 -20.43
CA GLU A 106 -9.06 4.44 -19.78
C GLU A 106 -9.42 5.54 -20.80
N SER A 107 -10.51 6.25 -20.54
CA SER A 107 -10.87 7.48 -21.28
C SER A 107 -10.29 8.68 -20.54
N TYR A 108 -9.50 9.47 -21.24
CA TYR A 108 -8.97 10.76 -20.77
C TYR A 108 -9.96 11.90 -21.04
#